data_a69b62d0c52846c778858d9dc5d1ebec
#
_entry.id   a69b62d0c52846c778858d9dc5d1ebec
#
_cell.length_a   1.000
_cell.length_b   1.000
_cell.length_c   1.000
_cell.angle_alpha   90.00
_cell.angle_beta   90.00
_cell.angle_gamma   90.00
#
_symmetry.space_group_name_H-M   'P 1'
#
loop_
_entity.id
_entity.type
_entity.pdbx_description
1 polymer ?
#
loop_
_entity_poly.entity_id
_entity_poly.type
_entity_poly.pdbx_seq_one_letter_code
_entity_poly.pdbx_strand_id
1 'polypeptide(L)'
;ILSEIYITTEEGLQPDYSYHQHGPQLQFGNYGLAYALSMTYWTRAFRNTQYSFPDEKIQVVGNYILNGLNKVVWGGYMDYSACGRQFFKNAQRGKALALAQSLADMSVVTDAASAQVYKIAYRNILIPPSSVARAEGTTAFYRSDMLISKIGDAYFSVRLASPWTIATEAGNGENLKGYYMGEGVTSYMRNGNEYENIFPFWNWRRLPGITVPDDTIPLPLLTWDGYRNDSTFAGVLSSGTAGVAAMILGRDGISGNKGYFILGNRMFCLGNSLQTQAGQPLITTINSTYLEGGIRWRTGNNKMDRVDDNFSAHIRKPVILEHNGWRYYITENQTLNVAIAPSQGSWHEIARFYADKEKQDTLFTVTLNNDSGKYEYMVMPANDNNQEVDYSQVKITNTPLVQLVEDMEEGTVCGVCYRPGLFPLKKSLLKVRYISLSGQALFILQKEKDGGLKISLSDPTRRQKSISLGLYGKYESGRYDRKRNMTFFNIAFPQGDESGKSVPVVVRYR
;
A
#
# COMPACT_ATOMS: atom_id res chain seq x y z
N ILE A 1 23.65 21.77 -10.64
CA ILE A 1 23.23 20.95 -9.46
C ILE A 1 22.08 21.64 -8.75
N LEU A 2 22.22 22.92 -8.32
CA LEU A 2 21.17 23.62 -7.57
C LEU A 2 19.87 23.77 -8.36
N SER A 3 19.93 23.92 -9.69
CA SER A 3 18.74 23.95 -10.57
C SER A 3 17.93 22.66 -10.54
N GLU A 4 18.54 21.54 -10.19
CA GLU A 4 17.89 20.22 -10.13
C GLU A 4 17.17 19.94 -8.81
N ILE A 5 17.33 20.81 -7.79
CA ILE A 5 16.70 20.65 -6.50
C ILE A 5 15.40 21.46 -6.45
N TYR A 6 14.30 20.86 -6.92
CA TYR A 6 12.96 21.46 -6.89
C TYR A 6 11.87 20.38 -6.91
N ILE A 7 10.67 20.76 -6.53
CA ILE A 7 9.48 19.91 -6.62
C ILE A 7 8.81 20.19 -7.97
N THR A 8 8.43 19.11 -8.66
CA THR A 8 7.83 19.17 -10.00
C THR A 8 6.64 18.22 -10.10
N THR A 9 5.85 18.37 -11.15
CA THR A 9 4.77 17.44 -11.51
C THR A 9 5.07 16.65 -12.79
N GLU A 10 6.21 16.95 -13.39
CA GLU A 10 6.81 16.18 -14.46
C GLU A 10 7.74 15.10 -13.92
N GLU A 11 8.82 14.76 -14.60
CA GLU A 11 9.85 13.86 -14.08
C GLU A 11 10.64 14.52 -12.95
N GLY A 12 10.98 13.78 -11.92
CA GLY A 12 11.69 14.25 -10.74
C GLY A 12 10.89 14.12 -9.44
N LEU A 13 11.23 14.99 -8.49
CA LEU A 13 10.67 14.99 -7.15
C LEU A 13 9.24 15.56 -7.14
N GLN A 14 8.26 14.72 -6.78
CA GLN A 14 6.85 15.06 -6.78
C GLN A 14 6.40 15.82 -5.50
N PRO A 15 5.24 16.53 -5.53
CA PRO A 15 4.69 17.25 -4.38
C PRO A 15 4.40 16.38 -3.15
N ASP A 16 4.21 15.08 -3.32
CA ASP A 16 4.02 14.11 -2.25
C ASP A 16 5.32 13.41 -1.80
N TYR A 17 6.46 13.92 -2.28
CA TYR A 17 7.79 13.34 -2.07
C TYR A 17 7.99 11.96 -2.70
N SER A 18 7.13 11.50 -3.63
CA SER A 18 7.50 10.41 -4.52
C SER A 18 8.46 10.92 -5.62
N TYR A 19 9.05 10.02 -6.40
CA TYR A 19 9.96 10.37 -7.47
C TYR A 19 9.51 9.70 -8.77
N HIS A 20 9.35 10.49 -9.82
CA HIS A 20 8.97 10.03 -11.15
C HIS A 20 10.14 10.09 -12.14
N GLN A 21 10.23 9.09 -13.00
CA GLN A 21 11.13 9.06 -14.15
C GLN A 21 10.55 8.15 -15.23
N HIS A 22 10.80 8.49 -16.51
CA HIS A 22 10.18 7.88 -17.68
C HIS A 22 8.65 8.05 -17.66
N GLY A 23 8.25 9.31 -17.53
CA GLY A 23 6.87 9.70 -17.31
C GLY A 23 6.41 9.52 -15.83
N PRO A 24 5.10 9.47 -15.57
CA PRO A 24 4.57 9.41 -14.21
C PRO A 24 4.70 7.99 -13.61
N GLN A 25 5.91 7.51 -13.50
CA GLN A 25 6.27 6.20 -12.97
C GLN A 25 7.06 6.32 -11.67
N LEU A 26 6.65 5.59 -10.65
CA LEU A 26 7.36 5.54 -9.37
C LEU A 26 8.73 4.89 -9.52
N GLN A 27 9.79 5.64 -9.27
CA GLN A 27 11.19 5.23 -9.45
C GLN A 27 12.04 5.48 -8.19
N PHE A 28 11.50 5.26 -7.00
CA PHE A 28 12.22 5.46 -5.74
C PHE A 28 13.56 4.74 -5.69
N GLY A 29 13.55 3.44 -5.90
CA GLY A 29 14.73 2.61 -5.75
C GLY A 29 15.65 2.59 -6.97
N ASN A 30 15.38 3.38 -7.98
CA ASN A 30 16.21 3.53 -9.18
C ASN A 30 16.70 4.99 -9.28
N TYR A 31 16.08 5.79 -10.14
CA TYR A 31 16.48 7.19 -10.37
C TYR A 31 16.35 8.07 -9.12
N GLY A 32 15.31 7.87 -8.31
CA GLY A 32 15.10 8.63 -7.10
C GLY A 32 16.18 8.42 -6.05
N LEU A 33 16.66 7.19 -5.89
CA LEU A 33 17.78 6.89 -5.00
C LEU A 33 19.10 7.46 -5.54
N ALA A 34 19.35 7.35 -6.85
CA ALA A 34 20.52 7.94 -7.49
C ALA A 34 20.55 9.48 -7.34
N TYR A 35 19.37 10.12 -7.49
CA TYR A 35 19.19 11.55 -7.22
C TYR A 35 19.55 11.89 -5.76
N ALA A 36 19.00 11.16 -4.78
CA ALA A 36 19.28 11.42 -3.37
C ALA A 36 20.77 11.28 -3.05
N LEU A 37 21.43 10.20 -3.51
CA LEU A 37 22.87 9.98 -3.32
C LEU A 37 23.70 11.13 -3.90
N SER A 38 23.40 11.57 -5.12
CA SER A 38 24.09 12.67 -5.76
C SER A 38 23.89 13.98 -5.00
N MET A 39 22.65 14.33 -4.65
CA MET A 39 22.35 15.60 -3.98
C MET A 39 22.96 15.67 -2.57
N THR A 40 22.89 14.59 -1.79
CA THR A 40 23.46 14.57 -0.44
C THR A 40 24.99 14.57 -0.45
N TYR A 41 25.62 13.88 -1.42
CA TYR A 41 27.06 13.94 -1.61
C TYR A 41 27.54 15.38 -1.86
N TRP A 42 26.91 16.09 -2.82
CA TRP A 42 27.32 17.46 -3.14
C TRP A 42 26.98 18.44 -2.03
N THR A 43 25.84 18.29 -1.35
CA THR A 43 25.49 19.09 -0.17
C THR A 43 26.57 18.97 0.90
N ARG A 44 27.08 17.77 1.17
CA ARG A 44 28.16 17.53 2.14
C ARG A 44 29.50 18.06 1.62
N ALA A 45 29.84 17.83 0.35
CA ALA A 45 31.13 18.21 -0.22
C ALA A 45 31.32 19.74 -0.24
N PHE A 46 30.26 20.50 -0.49
CA PHE A 46 30.32 21.97 -0.52
C PHE A 46 30.03 22.66 0.81
N ARG A 47 29.74 21.89 1.86
CA ARG A 47 29.49 22.44 3.19
C ARG A 47 30.65 23.35 3.65
N ASN A 48 30.31 24.52 4.24
CA ASN A 48 31.25 25.49 4.75
C ASN A 48 32.18 26.09 3.67
N THR A 49 31.80 26.04 2.40
CA THR A 49 32.49 26.72 1.31
C THR A 49 31.59 27.83 0.76
N GLN A 50 32.14 28.70 -0.09
CA GLN A 50 31.35 29.71 -0.82
C GLN A 50 30.29 29.08 -1.77
N TYR A 51 30.33 27.78 -2.00
CA TYR A 51 29.40 27.02 -2.84
C TYR A 51 28.39 26.21 -2.01
N SER A 52 28.29 26.46 -0.69
CA SER A 52 27.31 25.78 0.16
C SER A 52 25.89 25.95 -0.38
N PHE A 53 25.12 24.88 -0.32
CA PHE A 53 23.73 24.94 -0.76
C PHE A 53 22.89 25.78 0.20
N PRO A 54 21.94 26.59 -0.31
CA PRO A 54 20.97 27.29 0.51
C PRO A 54 20.15 26.33 1.38
N ASP A 55 19.79 26.73 2.60
CA ASP A 55 19.03 25.90 3.54
C ASP A 55 17.72 25.39 2.97
N GLU A 56 17.02 26.19 2.17
CA GLU A 56 15.79 25.79 1.47
C GLU A 56 16.00 24.60 0.54
N LYS A 57 17.13 24.52 -0.16
CA LYS A 57 17.47 23.39 -1.03
C LYS A 57 17.85 22.15 -0.22
N ILE A 58 18.60 22.34 0.86
CA ILE A 58 18.93 21.26 1.81
C ILE A 58 17.64 20.68 2.42
N GLN A 59 16.67 21.53 2.75
CA GLN A 59 15.37 21.10 3.27
C GLN A 59 14.56 20.30 2.26
N VAL A 60 14.54 20.69 0.98
CA VAL A 60 13.87 19.92 -0.09
C VAL A 60 14.46 18.52 -0.19
N VAL A 61 15.80 18.41 -0.25
CA VAL A 61 16.49 17.09 -0.29
C VAL A 61 16.19 16.28 0.97
N GLY A 62 16.26 16.90 2.14
CA GLY A 62 15.99 16.25 3.41
C GLY A 62 14.55 15.74 3.53
N ASN A 63 13.58 16.54 3.13
CA ASN A 63 12.18 16.14 3.11
C ASN A 63 11.94 14.95 2.15
N TYR A 64 12.56 14.96 0.97
CA TYR A 64 12.51 13.83 0.05
C TYR A 64 13.04 12.54 0.68
N ILE A 65 14.18 12.63 1.35
CA ILE A 65 14.79 11.47 2.00
C ILE A 65 13.90 10.92 3.13
N LEU A 66 13.39 11.79 4.02
CA LEU A 66 12.62 11.37 5.19
C LEU A 66 11.16 11.03 4.87
N ASN A 67 10.50 11.82 4.03
CA ASN A 67 9.07 11.69 3.73
C ASN A 67 8.80 10.93 2.42
N GLY A 68 9.84 10.66 1.63
CA GLY A 68 9.81 9.83 0.44
C GLY A 68 10.53 8.49 0.65
N LEU A 69 11.83 8.45 0.33
CA LEU A 69 12.64 7.23 0.29
C LEU A 69 12.62 6.41 1.59
N ASN A 70 12.71 7.07 2.74
CA ASN A 70 12.70 6.36 4.02
C ASN A 70 11.36 5.68 4.33
N LYS A 71 10.26 6.13 3.70
CA LYS A 71 8.94 5.51 3.90
C LYS A 71 8.86 4.11 3.27
N VAL A 72 9.57 3.87 2.17
CA VAL A 72 9.59 2.59 1.45
C VAL A 72 10.68 1.62 1.91
N VAL A 73 11.33 1.90 3.06
CA VAL A 73 12.36 1.02 3.64
C VAL A 73 11.91 0.53 5.02
N TRP A 74 12.00 -0.78 5.24
CA TRP A 74 11.69 -1.44 6.50
C TRP A 74 12.74 -2.50 6.83
N GLY A 75 13.21 -2.56 8.08
CA GLY A 75 14.18 -3.56 8.54
C GLY A 75 15.50 -3.58 7.78
N GLY A 76 15.83 -2.51 7.06
CA GLY A 76 17.02 -2.43 6.21
C GLY A 76 16.82 -2.99 4.81
N TYR A 77 15.58 -3.14 4.36
CA TYR A 77 15.22 -3.58 3.00
C TYR A 77 14.24 -2.61 2.38
N MET A 78 14.44 -2.28 1.12
CA MET A 78 13.49 -1.47 0.35
C MET A 78 12.33 -2.35 -0.11
N ASP A 79 11.12 -1.82 -0.06
CA ASP A 79 9.94 -2.46 -0.64
C ASP A 79 10.19 -2.77 -2.12
N TYR A 80 9.98 -4.02 -2.52
CA TYR A 80 10.22 -4.47 -3.88
C TYR A 80 9.37 -3.69 -4.90
N SER A 81 8.15 -3.31 -4.54
CA SER A 81 7.26 -2.55 -5.42
C SER A 81 7.74 -1.11 -5.67
N ALA A 82 8.69 -0.61 -4.85
CA ALA A 82 9.31 0.70 -4.99
C ALA A 82 10.67 0.67 -5.70
N CYS A 83 11.16 -0.50 -6.14
CA CYS A 83 12.47 -0.65 -6.79
C CYS A 83 12.50 -0.23 -8.27
N GLY A 84 11.40 0.26 -8.83
CA GLY A 84 11.27 0.52 -10.27
C GLY A 84 11.37 -0.78 -11.06
N ARG A 85 12.15 -0.79 -12.16
CA ARG A 85 12.39 -2.02 -12.95
C ARG A 85 13.56 -2.87 -12.41
N GLN A 86 14.25 -2.45 -11.35
CA GLN A 86 15.48 -3.08 -10.87
C GLN A 86 15.21 -4.19 -9.86
N PHE A 87 14.57 -5.28 -10.30
CA PHE A 87 14.42 -6.52 -9.53
C PHE A 87 15.73 -7.34 -9.60
N PHE A 88 16.79 -6.80 -8.99
CA PHE A 88 18.12 -7.39 -9.04
C PHE A 88 18.41 -8.21 -7.78
N LYS A 89 19.42 -9.08 -7.89
CA LYS A 89 19.92 -9.82 -6.74
C LYS A 89 20.42 -8.85 -5.66
N ASN A 90 19.95 -9.04 -4.43
CA ASN A 90 20.26 -8.20 -3.25
C ASN A 90 19.84 -6.72 -3.42
N ALA A 91 18.95 -6.41 -4.37
CA ALA A 91 18.58 -5.03 -4.65
C ALA A 91 17.89 -4.34 -3.47
N GLN A 92 17.00 -5.03 -2.79
CA GLN A 92 16.23 -4.44 -1.67
C GLN A 92 17.18 -4.02 -0.53
N ARG A 93 18.10 -4.91 -0.13
CA ARG A 93 19.12 -4.61 0.88
C ARG A 93 20.12 -3.55 0.41
N GLY A 94 20.64 -3.68 -0.80
CA GLY A 94 21.62 -2.75 -1.39
C GLY A 94 21.08 -1.32 -1.48
N LYS A 95 19.80 -1.15 -1.90
CA LYS A 95 19.14 0.15 -1.99
C LYS A 95 18.91 0.79 -0.62
N ALA A 96 18.54 0.00 0.38
CA ALA A 96 18.39 0.50 1.74
C ALA A 96 19.75 0.97 2.33
N LEU A 97 20.83 0.22 2.08
CA LEU A 97 22.18 0.63 2.50
C LEU A 97 22.66 1.89 1.78
N ALA A 98 22.32 2.05 0.50
CA ALA A 98 22.60 3.27 -0.24
C ALA A 98 21.84 4.48 0.35
N LEU A 99 20.57 4.30 0.72
CA LEU A 99 19.82 5.34 1.44
C LEU A 99 20.45 5.67 2.80
N ALA A 100 21.00 4.69 3.52
CA ALA A 100 21.71 4.94 4.78
C ALA A 100 22.89 5.90 4.58
N GLN A 101 23.60 5.83 3.44
CA GLN A 101 24.66 6.79 3.12
C GLN A 101 24.10 8.23 2.99
N SER A 102 22.99 8.42 2.30
CA SER A 102 22.34 9.73 2.19
C SER A 102 21.89 10.27 3.54
N LEU A 103 21.36 9.42 4.42
CA LEU A 103 20.98 9.80 5.78
C LEU A 103 22.19 10.21 6.64
N ALA A 104 23.32 9.51 6.50
CA ALA A 104 24.58 9.87 7.15
C ALA A 104 25.08 11.24 6.67
N ASP A 105 25.07 11.48 5.35
CA ASP A 105 25.49 12.76 4.77
C ASP A 105 24.60 13.93 5.27
N MET A 106 23.27 13.75 5.28
CA MET A 106 22.34 14.75 5.80
C MET A 106 22.53 15.03 7.29
N SER A 107 22.91 14.03 8.09
CA SER A 107 23.13 14.20 9.53
C SER A 107 24.32 15.11 9.88
N VAL A 108 25.21 15.39 8.94
CA VAL A 108 26.36 16.28 9.15
C VAL A 108 26.20 17.66 8.55
N VAL A 109 25.20 17.86 7.69
CA VAL A 109 24.95 19.14 6.99
C VAL A 109 23.77 19.94 7.57
N THR A 110 23.00 19.34 8.48
CA THR A 110 21.84 19.96 9.12
C THR A 110 22.15 20.37 10.56
N ASP A 111 21.24 21.14 11.17
CA ASP A 111 21.31 21.51 12.59
C ASP A 111 21.21 20.26 13.51
N ALA A 112 21.55 20.42 14.79
CA ALA A 112 21.64 19.31 15.74
C ALA A 112 20.30 18.55 15.93
N ALA A 113 19.16 19.23 15.88
CA ALA A 113 17.85 18.60 16.05
C ALA A 113 17.48 17.77 14.80
N SER A 114 17.65 18.34 13.60
CA SER A 114 17.45 17.65 12.33
C SER A 114 18.44 16.50 12.16
N ALA A 115 19.70 16.67 12.54
CA ALA A 115 20.73 15.62 12.50
C ALA A 115 20.32 14.39 13.33
N GLN A 116 19.64 14.57 14.46
CA GLN A 116 19.16 13.46 15.29
C GLN A 116 18.08 12.63 14.55
N VAL A 117 17.19 13.26 13.80
CA VAL A 117 16.18 12.58 12.99
C VAL A 117 16.82 11.69 11.92
N TYR A 118 17.83 12.22 11.21
CA TYR A 118 18.58 11.43 10.21
C TYR A 118 19.35 10.27 10.85
N LYS A 119 19.97 10.47 12.01
CA LYS A 119 20.67 9.40 12.75
C LYS A 119 19.72 8.29 13.19
N ILE A 120 18.50 8.61 13.63
CA ILE A 120 17.48 7.62 13.97
C ILE A 120 17.09 6.83 12.73
N ALA A 121 16.79 7.50 11.60
CA ALA A 121 16.44 6.84 10.34
C ALA A 121 17.59 5.95 9.84
N TYR A 122 18.83 6.41 9.90
CA TYR A 122 20.03 5.63 9.59
C TYR A 122 20.11 4.34 10.43
N ARG A 123 19.95 4.47 11.75
CA ARG A 123 19.97 3.30 12.67
C ARG A 123 18.86 2.31 12.35
N ASN A 124 17.67 2.78 12.00
CA ASN A 124 16.53 1.93 11.63
C ASN A 124 16.78 1.08 10.38
N ILE A 125 17.71 1.49 9.51
CA ILE A 125 18.14 0.67 8.36
C ILE A 125 19.14 -0.41 8.78
N LEU A 126 20.00 -0.15 9.75
CA LEU A 126 21.08 -1.04 10.13
C LEU A 126 20.70 -2.07 11.19
N ILE A 127 19.71 -1.75 12.02
CA ILE A 127 19.30 -2.54 13.19
C ILE A 127 17.91 -3.15 12.95
N PRO A 128 17.69 -4.41 13.35
CA PRO A 128 16.39 -5.07 13.19
C PRO A 128 15.21 -4.28 13.79
N PRO A 129 14.00 -4.43 13.23
CA PRO A 129 12.82 -3.65 13.63
C PRO A 129 12.46 -3.70 15.11
N SER A 130 12.61 -4.86 15.74
CA SER A 130 12.25 -5.11 17.15
C SER A 130 13.11 -4.38 18.18
N SER A 131 14.23 -3.81 17.78
CA SER A 131 15.21 -3.20 18.72
C SER A 131 15.28 -1.69 18.67
N VAL A 132 14.49 -1.02 17.81
CA VAL A 132 14.54 0.44 17.61
C VAL A 132 13.15 1.04 17.58
N ALA A 133 12.94 2.15 18.28
CA ALA A 133 11.71 2.94 18.17
C ALA A 133 11.53 3.45 16.73
N ARG A 134 10.34 3.25 16.16
CA ARG A 134 10.00 3.64 14.79
C ARG A 134 8.91 4.69 14.79
N ALA A 135 8.97 5.57 13.82
CA ALA A 135 7.86 6.48 13.57
C ALA A 135 6.66 5.64 13.07
N GLU A 136 5.54 5.77 13.73
CA GLU A 136 4.30 5.10 13.37
C GLU A 136 3.47 6.00 12.45
N GLY A 137 2.76 5.38 11.50
CA GLY A 137 1.81 6.08 10.67
C GLY A 137 1.66 5.54 9.26
N THR A 138 0.68 6.11 8.58
CA THR A 138 0.39 5.86 7.16
C THR A 138 0.85 7.04 6.30
N THR A 139 1.28 6.74 5.09
CA THR A 139 1.70 7.73 4.08
C THR A 139 1.03 7.41 2.75
N ALA A 140 0.37 8.41 2.17
CA ALA A 140 -0.29 8.31 0.87
C ALA A 140 0.53 9.06 -0.20
N PHE A 141 1.19 8.35 -1.08
CA PHE A 141 1.83 8.90 -2.27
C PHE A 141 0.78 9.02 -3.38
N TYR A 142 0.00 10.09 -3.32
CA TYR A 142 -1.15 10.29 -4.21
C TYR A 142 -0.75 10.56 -5.67
N ARG A 143 0.49 11.01 -5.91
CA ARG A 143 1.03 11.15 -7.27
C ARG A 143 1.41 9.82 -7.90
N SER A 144 1.70 8.81 -7.07
CA SER A 144 2.23 7.51 -7.47
C SER A 144 1.29 6.33 -7.15
N ASP A 145 0.07 6.60 -6.70
CA ASP A 145 -0.93 5.60 -6.32
C ASP A 145 -0.37 4.52 -5.38
N MET A 146 0.41 4.93 -4.37
CA MET A 146 1.01 4.03 -3.39
C MET A 146 0.65 4.44 -1.95
N LEU A 147 0.13 3.48 -1.18
CA LEU A 147 -0.13 3.63 0.25
C LEU A 147 0.88 2.82 1.04
N ILE A 148 1.42 3.41 2.11
CA ILE A 148 2.36 2.77 3.03
C ILE A 148 1.88 2.93 4.46
N SER A 149 2.11 1.90 5.29
CA SER A 149 1.94 1.96 6.73
C SER A 149 3.12 1.32 7.45
N LYS A 150 3.58 2.00 8.49
CA LYS A 150 4.60 1.53 9.44
C LYS A 150 4.02 1.68 10.84
N ILE A 151 3.53 0.59 11.41
CA ILE A 151 2.87 0.61 12.72
C ILE A 151 3.43 -0.54 13.57
N GLY A 152 4.06 -0.18 14.68
CA GLY A 152 4.70 -1.13 15.59
C GLY A 152 5.81 -1.92 14.88
N ASP A 153 5.64 -3.23 14.75
CA ASP A 153 6.56 -4.16 14.10
C ASP A 153 6.07 -4.63 12.70
N ALA A 154 5.11 -3.91 12.12
CA ALA A 154 4.52 -4.23 10.83
C ALA A 154 4.74 -3.12 9.78
N TYR A 155 5.07 -3.54 8.58
CA TYR A 155 5.07 -2.74 7.38
C TYR A 155 4.03 -3.29 6.40
N PHE A 156 3.20 -2.39 5.89
CA PHE A 156 2.26 -2.68 4.81
C PHE A 156 2.46 -1.70 3.67
N SER A 157 2.39 -2.18 2.45
CA SER A 157 2.22 -1.31 1.29
C SER A 157 1.19 -1.85 0.32
N VAL A 158 0.62 -0.92 -0.45
CA VAL A 158 -0.23 -1.21 -1.61
C VAL A 158 0.22 -0.34 -2.76
N ARG A 159 0.48 -0.93 -3.91
CA ARG A 159 0.75 -0.21 -5.14
C ARG A 159 -0.36 -0.46 -6.16
N LEU A 160 -0.93 0.63 -6.65
CA LEU A 160 -2.01 0.63 -7.64
C LEU A 160 -1.51 1.15 -8.98
N ALA A 161 -2.32 0.99 -10.01
CA ALA A 161 -2.15 1.61 -11.32
C ALA A 161 -3.41 2.38 -11.71
N SER A 162 -3.22 3.48 -12.43
CA SER A 162 -4.27 4.36 -12.93
C SER A 162 -3.91 4.87 -14.33
N PRO A 163 -4.77 5.60 -15.03
CA PRO A 163 -4.37 6.32 -16.23
C PRO A 163 -3.33 7.43 -15.96
N TRP A 164 -3.20 7.84 -14.69
CA TRP A 164 -2.30 8.91 -14.25
C TRP A 164 -0.89 8.40 -13.89
N THR A 165 -0.74 7.10 -13.67
CA THR A 165 0.52 6.49 -13.23
C THR A 165 0.86 5.28 -14.10
N ILE A 166 2.14 5.14 -14.44
CA ILE A 166 2.67 3.93 -15.07
C ILE A 166 2.97 2.91 -13.96
N ALA A 167 2.44 1.70 -14.09
CA ALA A 167 2.63 0.65 -13.09
C ALA A 167 4.11 0.25 -12.95
N THR A 168 4.72 -0.11 -14.06
CA THR A 168 6.16 -0.37 -14.20
C THR A 168 6.51 -0.50 -15.68
N GLU A 169 7.80 -0.41 -15.99
CA GLU A 169 8.38 -0.56 -17.32
C GLU A 169 9.29 -1.79 -17.39
N ALA A 170 9.61 -2.24 -18.60
CA ALA A 170 10.74 -3.11 -18.89
C ALA A 170 11.64 -2.43 -19.92
N GLY A 171 12.95 -2.49 -19.72
CA GLY A 171 13.93 -1.89 -20.59
C GLY A 171 15.33 -2.36 -20.24
N ASN A 172 16.30 -2.23 -21.17
CA ASN A 172 17.68 -2.73 -21.01
C ASN A 172 17.79 -4.22 -20.64
N GLY A 173 16.76 -5.01 -20.93
CA GLY A 173 16.71 -6.41 -20.51
C GLY A 173 16.41 -6.59 -19.02
N GLU A 174 15.86 -5.59 -18.34
CA GLU A 174 15.46 -5.58 -16.94
C GLU A 174 13.96 -5.72 -16.79
N ASN A 175 13.48 -6.31 -15.69
CA ASN A 175 12.06 -6.49 -15.34
C ASN A 175 11.25 -7.29 -16.39
N LEU A 176 11.76 -8.43 -16.77
CA LEU A 176 11.18 -9.23 -17.86
C LEU A 176 9.84 -9.91 -17.51
N LYS A 177 9.48 -9.97 -16.21
CA LYS A 177 8.27 -10.65 -15.71
C LYS A 177 7.28 -9.75 -14.97
N GLY A 178 7.56 -8.46 -14.77
CA GLY A 178 6.79 -7.55 -13.90
C GLY A 178 5.45 -7.07 -14.45
N TYR A 179 4.81 -7.83 -15.33
CA TYR A 179 3.58 -7.45 -16.04
C TYR A 179 2.44 -6.99 -15.13
N TYR A 180 2.24 -7.64 -13.99
CA TYR A 180 1.17 -7.33 -13.03
C TYR A 180 1.62 -6.43 -11.85
N MET A 181 2.81 -5.86 -11.89
CA MET A 181 3.27 -4.93 -10.87
C MET A 181 2.43 -3.64 -10.91
N GLY A 182 1.70 -3.34 -9.85
CA GLY A 182 0.77 -2.21 -9.78
C GLY A 182 -0.72 -2.58 -9.82
N GLU A 183 -1.06 -3.87 -9.99
CA GLU A 183 -2.46 -4.34 -9.99
C GLU A 183 -3.02 -4.55 -8.56
N GLY A 184 -2.69 -3.64 -7.64
CA GLY A 184 -2.97 -3.80 -6.22
C GLY A 184 -1.97 -4.71 -5.52
N VAL A 185 -0.72 -4.64 -5.95
CA VAL A 185 0.38 -5.40 -5.33
C VAL A 185 0.57 -4.93 -3.89
N THR A 186 0.70 -5.89 -2.96
CA THR A 186 0.89 -5.64 -1.53
C THR A 186 2.22 -6.18 -1.04
N SER A 187 2.80 -5.53 -0.03
CA SER A 187 3.93 -6.07 0.74
C SER A 187 3.56 -6.17 2.21
N TYR A 188 3.98 -7.26 2.84
CA TYR A 188 3.82 -7.51 4.28
C TYR A 188 5.20 -7.84 4.85
N MET A 189 5.80 -6.92 5.63
CA MET A 189 7.14 -7.13 6.18
C MET A 189 7.16 -6.88 7.69
N ARG A 190 7.72 -7.82 8.44
CA ARG A 190 8.08 -7.69 9.85
C ARG A 190 9.57 -7.46 10.00
N ASN A 191 10.38 -8.26 9.33
CA ASN A 191 11.83 -8.22 9.38
C ASN A 191 12.42 -7.39 8.23
N GLY A 192 11.71 -7.30 7.10
CA GLY A 192 12.09 -6.58 5.88
C GLY A 192 12.62 -7.49 4.78
N ASN A 193 13.10 -8.69 5.11
CA ASN A 193 13.72 -9.64 4.17
C ASN A 193 12.74 -10.68 3.60
N GLU A 194 11.47 -10.58 3.89
CA GLU A 194 10.45 -11.56 3.49
C GLU A 194 10.38 -11.81 1.98
N TYR A 195 10.79 -10.82 1.19
CA TYR A 195 10.79 -10.90 -0.28
C TYR A 195 12.19 -10.72 -0.89
N GLU A 196 13.26 -10.74 -0.08
CA GLU A 196 14.61 -10.54 -0.62
C GLU A 196 15.04 -11.70 -1.51
N ASN A 197 15.45 -11.41 -2.73
CA ASN A 197 15.88 -12.39 -3.73
C ASN A 197 14.83 -13.42 -4.19
N ILE A 198 13.54 -13.19 -3.96
CA ILE A 198 12.45 -14.11 -4.31
C ILE A 198 12.13 -14.13 -5.81
N PHE A 199 12.53 -13.11 -6.56
CA PHE A 199 12.09 -12.86 -7.93
C PHE A 199 12.26 -14.03 -8.93
N PRO A 200 13.35 -14.81 -8.91
CA PRO A 200 13.48 -15.98 -9.78
C PRO A 200 12.46 -17.09 -9.49
N PHE A 201 11.99 -17.16 -8.25
CA PHE A 201 11.13 -18.24 -7.77
C PHE A 201 9.64 -17.92 -7.88
N TRP A 202 9.25 -16.64 -8.03
CA TRP A 202 7.86 -16.25 -8.08
C TRP A 202 7.15 -16.76 -9.34
N ASN A 203 5.97 -17.30 -9.13
CA ASN A 203 4.96 -17.24 -10.17
C ASN A 203 4.45 -15.79 -10.25
N TRP A 204 4.85 -15.06 -11.27
CA TRP A 204 4.52 -13.64 -11.45
C TRP A 204 3.03 -13.35 -11.72
N ARG A 205 2.21 -14.42 -11.87
CA ARG A 205 0.75 -14.35 -11.78
C ARG A 205 0.22 -14.55 -10.35
N ARG A 206 1.10 -14.67 -9.37
CA ARG A 206 0.76 -14.89 -7.95
C ARG A 206 1.49 -13.91 -7.04
N LEU A 207 1.71 -12.66 -7.53
CA LEU A 207 2.23 -11.59 -6.68
C LEU A 207 1.23 -11.29 -5.56
N PRO A 208 1.69 -10.98 -4.34
CA PRO A 208 0.79 -10.65 -3.25
C PRO A 208 -0.18 -9.53 -3.61
N GLY A 209 -1.45 -9.67 -3.30
CA GLY A 209 -2.49 -8.67 -3.51
C GLY A 209 -3.16 -8.66 -4.88
N ILE A 210 -2.57 -9.25 -5.95
CA ILE A 210 -3.15 -9.18 -7.30
C ILE A 210 -4.35 -10.11 -7.49
N THR A 211 -5.20 -9.76 -8.45
CA THR A 211 -6.34 -10.57 -8.91
C THR A 211 -6.22 -10.74 -10.42
N VAL A 212 -6.04 -11.97 -10.87
CA VAL A 212 -5.74 -12.29 -12.28
C VAL A 212 -6.45 -13.58 -12.72
N PRO A 213 -6.59 -13.83 -14.04
CA PRO A 213 -7.07 -15.12 -14.53
C PRO A 213 -6.16 -16.27 -14.08
N ASP A 214 -6.78 -17.40 -13.80
CA ASP A 214 -6.08 -18.66 -13.52
C ASP A 214 -5.69 -19.33 -14.83
N ASP A 215 -4.62 -18.85 -15.44
CA ASP A 215 -4.08 -19.41 -16.66
C ASP A 215 -2.55 -19.56 -16.61
N THR A 216 -2.01 -20.26 -17.60
CA THR A 216 -0.57 -20.53 -17.75
C THR A 216 0.03 -19.85 -19.00
N ILE A 217 -0.71 -18.95 -19.64
CA ILE A 217 -0.24 -18.21 -20.81
C ILE A 217 0.98 -17.39 -20.43
N PRO A 218 2.07 -17.38 -21.21
CA PRO A 218 3.23 -16.55 -20.91
C PRO A 218 2.86 -15.09 -20.72
N LEU A 219 3.46 -14.44 -19.72
CA LEU A 219 3.23 -13.01 -19.48
C LEU A 219 3.76 -12.18 -20.65
N PRO A 220 3.00 -11.20 -21.13
CA PRO A 220 3.52 -10.25 -22.12
C PRO A 220 4.72 -9.49 -21.55
N LEU A 221 5.70 -9.21 -22.39
CA LEU A 221 6.81 -8.35 -22.04
C LEU A 221 6.37 -6.89 -22.11
N LEU A 222 6.60 -6.14 -21.04
CA LEU A 222 6.42 -4.70 -21.04
C LEU A 222 7.50 -4.01 -21.88
N THR A 223 7.21 -2.77 -22.28
CA THR A 223 8.17 -1.87 -22.95
C THR A 223 8.55 -0.71 -22.01
N TRP A 224 9.29 0.27 -22.53
CA TRP A 224 9.59 1.52 -21.84
C TRP A 224 8.35 2.34 -21.48
N ASP A 225 7.29 2.23 -22.28
CA ASP A 225 6.01 2.91 -22.01
C ASP A 225 5.26 2.30 -20.83
N GLY A 226 5.68 1.10 -20.42
CA GLY A 226 5.09 0.38 -19.31
C GLY A 226 3.61 0.06 -19.51
N TYR A 227 2.84 0.15 -18.43
CA TYR A 227 1.41 -0.11 -18.44
C TYR A 227 0.65 0.89 -17.56
N ARG A 228 -0.55 1.26 -18.01
CA ARG A 228 -1.53 2.07 -17.25
C ARG A 228 -2.86 1.34 -17.16
N ASN A 229 -3.56 1.49 -16.06
CA ASN A 229 -4.93 0.97 -15.91
C ASN A 229 -5.91 1.86 -16.70
N ASP A 230 -6.90 1.25 -17.36
CA ASP A 230 -7.89 2.00 -18.14
C ASP A 230 -8.92 2.72 -17.25
N SER A 231 -9.14 2.23 -16.04
CA SER A 231 -10.06 2.85 -15.10
C SER A 231 -9.45 4.09 -14.44
N THR A 232 -10.20 5.19 -14.47
CA THR A 232 -9.82 6.45 -13.78
C THR A 232 -10.01 6.38 -12.27
N PHE A 233 -10.63 5.32 -11.73
CA PHE A 233 -10.81 5.16 -10.30
C PHE A 233 -9.62 4.41 -9.71
N ALA A 234 -8.63 5.16 -9.26
CA ALA A 234 -7.54 4.66 -8.43
C ALA A 234 -7.00 5.78 -7.54
N GLY A 235 -6.78 5.49 -6.26
CA GLY A 235 -6.27 6.49 -5.35
C GLY A 235 -5.93 5.95 -3.98
N VAL A 236 -5.27 6.79 -3.21
CA VAL A 236 -4.81 6.53 -1.85
C VAL A 236 -5.18 7.66 -0.91
N LEU A 237 -5.43 7.33 0.35
CA LEU A 237 -5.80 8.27 1.39
C LEU A 237 -5.07 7.91 2.69
N SER A 238 -4.55 8.89 3.38
CA SER A 238 -4.00 8.75 4.73
C SER A 238 -4.60 9.78 5.68
N SER A 239 -4.95 9.34 6.88
CA SER A 239 -5.27 10.22 8.01
C SER A 239 -4.06 10.46 8.94
N GLY A 240 -2.92 9.82 8.64
CA GLY A 240 -1.73 9.73 9.48
C GLY A 240 -1.66 8.43 10.29
N THR A 241 -2.80 7.92 10.77
CA THR A 241 -2.87 6.68 11.60
C THR A 241 -3.65 5.56 10.93
N ALA A 242 -4.52 5.88 9.99
CA ALA A 242 -5.26 4.93 9.16
C ALA A 242 -5.07 5.25 7.67
N GLY A 243 -5.24 4.26 6.81
CA GLY A 243 -5.07 4.41 5.37
C GLY A 243 -6.11 3.65 4.56
N VAL A 244 -6.44 4.21 3.39
CA VAL A 244 -7.31 3.56 2.39
C VAL A 244 -6.64 3.65 1.03
N ALA A 245 -6.58 2.53 0.31
CA ALA A 245 -6.23 2.48 -1.09
C ALA A 245 -7.32 1.75 -1.87
N ALA A 246 -7.66 2.21 -3.05
CA ALA A 246 -8.65 1.51 -3.87
C ALA A 246 -8.45 1.76 -5.35
N MET A 247 -8.82 0.76 -6.15
CA MET A 247 -8.87 0.85 -7.61
C MET A 247 -10.02 0.05 -8.18
N ILE A 248 -10.44 0.43 -9.38
CA ILE A 248 -11.24 -0.43 -10.24
C ILE A 248 -10.29 -1.04 -11.26
N LEU A 249 -10.21 -2.37 -11.31
CA LEU A 249 -9.45 -3.07 -12.34
C LEU A 249 -10.03 -2.78 -13.72
N GLY A 250 -9.18 -2.56 -14.70
CA GLY A 250 -9.54 -2.28 -16.08
C GLY A 250 -8.42 -2.70 -17.01
N ARG A 251 -8.08 -4.01 -17.04
CA ARG A 251 -6.97 -4.54 -17.83
C ARG A 251 -7.28 -5.96 -18.31
N ASP A 252 -6.85 -6.31 -19.52
CA ASP A 252 -6.93 -7.67 -20.07
C ASP A 252 -8.34 -8.27 -20.01
N GLY A 253 -9.37 -7.42 -20.16
CA GLY A 253 -10.76 -7.85 -20.02
C GLY A 253 -11.19 -8.16 -18.58
N ILE A 254 -10.35 -7.89 -17.59
CA ILE A 254 -10.68 -8.01 -16.17
C ILE A 254 -11.32 -6.71 -15.70
N SER A 255 -12.38 -6.81 -14.90
CA SER A 255 -12.97 -5.68 -14.20
C SER A 255 -13.33 -6.06 -12.76
N GLY A 256 -13.40 -5.08 -11.88
CA GLY A 256 -13.83 -5.27 -10.50
C GLY A 256 -13.25 -4.24 -9.55
N ASN A 257 -13.88 -4.11 -8.39
CA ASN A 257 -13.49 -3.18 -7.35
C ASN A 257 -12.51 -3.84 -6.39
N LYS A 258 -11.43 -3.16 -6.06
CA LYS A 258 -10.45 -3.57 -5.04
C LYS A 258 -10.26 -2.45 -4.03
N GLY A 259 -10.43 -2.76 -2.75
CA GLY A 259 -10.20 -1.83 -1.63
C GLY A 259 -9.27 -2.45 -0.59
N TYR A 260 -8.39 -1.63 -0.05
CA TYR A 260 -7.40 -1.96 0.96
C TYR A 260 -7.52 -0.94 2.10
N PHE A 261 -7.65 -1.43 3.33
CA PHE A 261 -7.93 -0.60 4.49
C PHE A 261 -6.92 -0.94 5.58
N ILE A 262 -6.16 0.05 6.02
CA ILE A 262 -5.17 -0.12 7.09
C ILE A 262 -5.68 0.57 8.34
N LEU A 263 -5.89 -0.21 9.40
CA LEU A 263 -6.36 0.24 10.70
C LEU A 263 -5.46 -0.40 11.77
N GLY A 264 -4.72 0.42 12.50
CA GLY A 264 -3.69 -0.07 13.40
C GLY A 264 -2.67 -0.95 12.66
N ASN A 265 -2.35 -2.10 13.21
CA ASN A 265 -1.46 -3.11 12.62
C ASN A 265 -2.21 -4.16 11.75
N ARG A 266 -3.37 -3.81 11.21
CA ARG A 266 -4.23 -4.70 10.40
C ARG A 266 -4.47 -4.11 9.02
N MET A 267 -4.38 -4.95 8.00
CA MET A 267 -4.73 -4.60 6.63
C MET A 267 -5.88 -5.47 6.16
N PHE A 268 -7.01 -4.85 5.85
CA PHE A 268 -8.20 -5.50 5.29
C PHE A 268 -8.17 -5.33 3.76
N CYS A 269 -8.41 -6.41 3.04
CA CYS A 269 -8.42 -6.45 1.59
C CYS A 269 -9.78 -6.97 1.11
N LEU A 270 -10.47 -6.16 0.35
CA LEU A 270 -11.82 -6.44 -0.13
C LEU A 270 -11.86 -6.35 -1.65
N GLY A 271 -12.52 -7.33 -2.28
CA GLY A 271 -12.83 -7.30 -3.70
C GLY A 271 -14.30 -7.57 -3.95
N ASN A 272 -14.89 -6.93 -4.96
CA ASN A 272 -16.23 -7.25 -5.43
C ASN A 272 -16.42 -6.90 -6.91
N SER A 273 -17.49 -7.41 -7.50
CA SER A 273 -17.79 -7.24 -8.93
C SER A 273 -16.64 -7.71 -9.83
N LEU A 274 -15.84 -8.67 -9.35
CA LEU A 274 -14.71 -9.22 -10.08
C LEU A 274 -15.21 -10.15 -11.18
N GLN A 275 -14.80 -9.87 -12.41
CA GLN A 275 -15.20 -10.66 -13.58
C GLN A 275 -14.18 -10.52 -14.71
N THR A 276 -14.19 -11.49 -15.63
CA THR A 276 -13.50 -11.41 -16.91
C THR A 276 -14.51 -11.40 -18.05
N GLN A 277 -14.21 -10.73 -19.15
CA GLN A 277 -15.04 -10.76 -20.35
C GLN A 277 -15.16 -12.17 -20.94
N ALA A 278 -14.12 -12.99 -20.80
CA ALA A 278 -14.10 -14.36 -21.30
C ALA A 278 -14.71 -15.40 -20.33
N GLY A 279 -15.20 -14.97 -19.16
CA GLY A 279 -15.75 -15.87 -18.14
C GLY A 279 -14.71 -16.79 -17.47
N GLN A 280 -13.43 -16.49 -17.60
CA GLN A 280 -12.34 -17.26 -16.97
C GLN A 280 -12.38 -17.12 -15.45
N PRO A 281 -12.04 -18.17 -14.69
CA PRO A 281 -11.87 -18.07 -13.25
C PRO A 281 -10.82 -17.04 -12.86
N LEU A 282 -11.11 -16.26 -11.84
CA LEU A 282 -10.17 -15.30 -11.26
C LEU A 282 -9.62 -15.81 -9.92
N ILE A 283 -8.34 -15.59 -9.70
CA ILE A 283 -7.67 -15.90 -8.45
C ILE A 283 -7.10 -14.62 -7.86
N THR A 284 -7.35 -14.42 -6.57
CA THR A 284 -6.69 -13.38 -5.77
C THR A 284 -5.60 -14.01 -4.91
N THR A 285 -4.37 -13.52 -5.02
CA THR A 285 -3.27 -13.95 -4.16
C THR A 285 -3.24 -13.12 -2.88
N ILE A 286 -3.30 -13.79 -1.74
CA ILE A 286 -3.14 -13.13 -0.44
C ILE A 286 -1.66 -12.85 -0.19
N ASN A 287 -0.81 -13.89 -0.29
CA ASN A 287 0.63 -13.78 -0.16
C ASN A 287 1.35 -14.90 -0.93
N SER A 288 2.58 -14.63 -1.33
CA SER A 288 3.50 -15.60 -1.92
C SER A 288 4.92 -15.25 -1.44
N THR A 289 5.50 -16.07 -0.58
CA THR A 289 6.78 -15.82 0.08
C THR A 289 7.54 -17.12 0.29
N TYR A 290 8.78 -17.06 0.77
CA TYR A 290 9.53 -18.26 1.15
C TYR A 290 8.80 -19.06 2.22
N LEU A 291 8.92 -20.38 2.18
CA LEU A 291 8.49 -21.26 3.25
C LEU A 291 9.48 -21.16 4.41
N GLU A 292 9.19 -20.31 5.37
CA GLU A 292 9.96 -20.17 6.61
C GLU A 292 9.14 -20.58 7.82
N GLY A 293 9.64 -21.56 8.56
CA GLY A 293 8.92 -22.11 9.72
C GLY A 293 7.72 -22.98 9.34
N GLY A 294 6.85 -23.22 10.32
CA GLY A 294 5.65 -24.03 10.15
C GLY A 294 4.43 -23.21 9.75
N ILE A 295 3.53 -23.82 9.03
CA ILE A 295 2.20 -23.28 8.73
C ILE A 295 1.22 -23.86 9.74
N ARG A 296 0.36 -23.01 10.29
CA ARG A 296 -0.72 -23.41 11.20
C ARG A 296 -2.04 -22.83 10.71
N TRP A 297 -3.12 -23.56 10.92
CA TRP A 297 -4.44 -23.07 10.58
C TRP A 297 -5.51 -23.54 11.57
N ARG A 298 -6.64 -22.83 11.61
CA ARG A 298 -7.86 -23.27 12.30
C ARG A 298 -9.10 -22.73 11.63
N THR A 299 -10.21 -23.41 11.81
CA THR A 299 -11.54 -22.93 11.41
C THR A 299 -12.35 -22.54 12.64
N GLY A 300 -12.93 -21.34 12.64
CA GLY A 300 -13.69 -20.83 13.78
C GLY A 300 -12.85 -20.83 15.05
N ASN A 301 -13.39 -21.37 16.16
CA ASN A 301 -12.75 -21.43 17.48
C ASN A 301 -12.03 -22.77 17.74
N ASN A 302 -11.73 -23.56 16.72
CA ASN A 302 -11.00 -24.79 16.85
C ASN A 302 -9.55 -24.55 17.28
N LYS A 303 -8.88 -25.63 17.75
CA LYS A 303 -7.43 -25.58 18.00
C LYS A 303 -6.67 -25.36 16.68
N MET A 304 -5.50 -24.73 16.77
CA MET A 304 -4.60 -24.58 15.61
C MET A 304 -3.97 -25.94 15.26
N ASP A 305 -4.15 -26.36 14.03
CA ASP A 305 -3.55 -27.56 13.45
C ASP A 305 -2.38 -27.17 12.55
N ARG A 306 -1.43 -28.07 12.38
CA ARG A 306 -0.30 -27.89 11.46
C ARG A 306 -0.74 -28.21 10.03
N VAL A 307 -0.16 -27.51 9.08
CA VAL A 307 -0.31 -27.75 7.65
C VAL A 307 1.04 -28.17 7.08
N ASP A 308 1.14 -29.39 6.59
CA ASP A 308 2.38 -29.93 6.00
C ASP A 308 2.27 -30.15 4.47
N ASP A 309 1.05 -30.16 3.92
CA ASP A 309 0.77 -30.40 2.51
C ASP A 309 -0.10 -29.32 1.86
N ASN A 310 -0.12 -29.32 0.54
CA ASN A 310 -1.04 -28.48 -0.23
C ASN A 310 -2.49 -28.84 0.10
N PHE A 311 -3.34 -27.84 0.23
CA PHE A 311 -4.76 -28.09 0.36
C PHE A 311 -5.61 -27.02 -0.33
N SER A 312 -6.84 -27.41 -0.68
CA SER A 312 -7.91 -26.51 -1.14
C SER A 312 -9.16 -26.79 -0.30
N ALA A 313 -9.79 -25.73 0.20
CA ALA A 313 -10.98 -25.85 1.03
C ALA A 313 -11.99 -24.75 0.77
N HIS A 314 -13.27 -25.11 0.61
CA HIS A 314 -14.36 -24.14 0.67
C HIS A 314 -14.62 -23.74 2.12
N ILE A 315 -14.46 -22.45 2.44
CA ILE A 315 -14.52 -21.91 3.78
C ILE A 315 -15.98 -21.70 4.20
N ARG A 316 -16.45 -22.53 5.13
CA ARG A 316 -17.81 -22.44 5.71
C ARG A 316 -17.86 -21.68 7.04
N LYS A 317 -16.73 -21.51 7.69
CA LYS A 317 -16.51 -20.71 8.91
C LYS A 317 -15.21 -19.96 8.75
N PRO A 318 -15.05 -18.77 9.32
CA PRO A 318 -13.80 -18.02 9.20
C PRO A 318 -12.57 -18.86 9.52
N VAL A 319 -11.53 -18.69 8.74
CA VAL A 319 -10.25 -19.39 8.88
C VAL A 319 -9.18 -18.40 9.35
N ILE A 320 -8.37 -18.85 10.28
CA ILE A 320 -7.10 -18.24 10.63
C ILE A 320 -5.99 -19.15 10.10
N LEU A 321 -5.11 -18.58 9.29
CA LEU A 321 -3.89 -19.21 8.79
C LEU A 321 -2.70 -18.40 9.28
N GLU A 322 -1.66 -19.07 9.77
CA GLU A 322 -0.44 -18.42 10.24
C GLU A 322 0.79 -19.00 9.56
N HIS A 323 1.67 -18.10 9.12
CA HIS A 323 2.96 -18.43 8.53
C HIS A 323 3.95 -17.28 8.74
N ASN A 324 5.19 -17.57 9.09
CA ASN A 324 6.31 -16.64 9.22
C ASN A 324 5.95 -15.34 9.96
N GLY A 325 5.31 -15.46 11.13
CA GLY A 325 4.92 -14.32 11.95
C GLY A 325 3.74 -13.49 11.42
N TRP A 326 3.09 -13.93 10.36
CA TRP A 326 1.88 -13.32 9.82
C TRP A 326 0.66 -14.18 10.09
N ARG A 327 -0.47 -13.52 10.36
CA ARG A 327 -1.80 -14.12 10.50
C ARG A 327 -2.70 -13.61 9.38
N TYR A 328 -3.32 -14.55 8.66
CA TYR A 328 -4.30 -14.31 7.61
C TYR A 328 -5.67 -14.74 8.14
N TYR A 329 -6.60 -13.82 8.25
CA TYR A 329 -7.98 -14.09 8.59
C TYR A 329 -8.81 -14.05 7.31
N ILE A 330 -9.44 -15.17 6.97
CA ILE A 330 -10.24 -15.34 5.76
C ILE A 330 -11.69 -15.54 6.17
N THR A 331 -12.61 -14.73 5.64
CA THR A 331 -14.03 -14.84 5.92
C THR A 331 -14.65 -16.07 5.24
N GLU A 332 -15.86 -16.45 5.63
CA GLU A 332 -16.60 -17.56 5.05
C GLU A 332 -17.02 -17.34 3.59
N ASN A 333 -17.52 -18.39 2.95
CA ASN A 333 -18.05 -18.41 1.57
C ASN A 333 -17.01 -18.10 0.48
N GLN A 334 -15.77 -18.53 0.71
CA GLN A 334 -14.65 -18.40 -0.24
C GLN A 334 -13.95 -19.76 -0.37
N THR A 335 -13.27 -20.00 -1.49
CA THR A 335 -12.39 -21.15 -1.67
C THR A 335 -10.94 -20.73 -1.46
N LEU A 336 -10.35 -21.25 -0.39
CA LEU A 336 -8.94 -21.01 0.00
C LEU A 336 -8.07 -22.12 -0.59
N ASN A 337 -6.95 -21.74 -1.20
CA ASN A 337 -5.90 -22.66 -1.59
C ASN A 337 -4.59 -22.27 -0.89
N VAL A 338 -3.93 -23.28 -0.33
CA VAL A 338 -2.58 -23.16 0.23
C VAL A 338 -1.67 -24.10 -0.53
N ALA A 339 -0.62 -23.55 -1.12
CA ALA A 339 0.39 -24.29 -1.86
C ALA A 339 1.75 -24.18 -1.17
N ILE A 340 2.39 -25.32 -0.95
CA ILE A 340 3.77 -25.50 -0.50
C ILE A 340 4.47 -26.20 -1.64
N ALA A 341 5.24 -25.49 -2.42
CA ALA A 341 5.80 -26.06 -3.63
C ALA A 341 7.24 -25.62 -3.85
N PRO A 342 8.13 -26.56 -4.29
CA PRO A 342 9.40 -26.17 -4.84
C PRO A 342 9.17 -25.32 -6.09
N SER A 343 9.93 -24.25 -6.20
CA SER A 343 9.92 -23.34 -7.34
C SER A 343 11.32 -23.19 -7.89
N GLN A 344 11.44 -23.21 -9.22
CA GLN A 344 12.70 -23.09 -9.95
C GLN A 344 12.68 -21.84 -10.81
N GLY A 345 13.83 -21.23 -11.01
CA GLY A 345 13.99 -20.11 -11.91
C GLY A 345 15.40 -19.56 -11.92
N SER A 346 15.68 -18.66 -12.84
CA SER A 346 16.98 -18.02 -12.94
C SER A 346 16.90 -16.50 -12.89
N TRP A 347 17.97 -15.87 -12.43
CA TRP A 347 18.07 -14.40 -12.47
C TRP A 347 18.08 -13.86 -13.91
N HIS A 348 18.51 -14.68 -14.88
CA HIS A 348 18.48 -14.34 -16.30
C HIS A 348 17.05 -14.10 -16.81
N GLU A 349 16.09 -14.81 -16.27
CA GLU A 349 14.67 -14.62 -16.61
C GLU A 349 14.09 -13.30 -16.06
N ILE A 350 14.75 -12.69 -15.08
CA ILE A 350 14.35 -11.41 -14.49
C ILE A 350 15.13 -10.27 -15.15
N ALA A 351 16.44 -10.46 -15.37
CA ALA A 351 17.31 -9.48 -16.02
C ALA A 351 18.39 -10.17 -16.85
N ARG A 352 18.46 -9.85 -18.13
CA ARG A 352 19.28 -10.55 -19.15
C ARG A 352 20.79 -10.54 -18.89
N PHE A 353 21.30 -9.61 -18.10
CA PHE A 353 22.73 -9.53 -17.80
C PHE A 353 23.23 -10.55 -16.78
N TYR A 354 22.31 -11.25 -16.08
CA TYR A 354 22.71 -12.37 -15.22
C TYR A 354 22.98 -13.63 -16.05
N ALA A 355 23.87 -14.49 -15.55
CA ALA A 355 24.06 -15.81 -16.10
C ALA A 355 22.79 -16.66 -15.95
N ASP A 356 22.45 -17.42 -16.98
CA ASP A 356 21.34 -18.36 -16.95
C ASP A 356 21.73 -19.59 -16.13
N LYS A 357 21.50 -19.50 -14.83
CA LYS A 357 21.80 -20.55 -13.87
C LYS A 357 20.57 -20.78 -13.00
N GLU A 358 19.97 -21.93 -13.17
CA GLU A 358 18.84 -22.34 -12.36
C GLU A 358 19.14 -22.36 -10.87
N LYS A 359 18.16 -21.98 -10.10
CA LYS A 359 18.09 -22.06 -8.65
C LYS A 359 16.76 -22.64 -8.25
N GLN A 360 16.68 -23.19 -7.07
CA GLN A 360 15.47 -23.74 -6.49
C GLN A 360 15.30 -23.23 -5.07
N ASP A 361 14.04 -22.98 -4.69
CA ASP A 361 13.62 -22.71 -3.32
C ASP A 361 12.20 -23.21 -3.11
N THR A 362 11.70 -23.22 -1.88
CA THR A 362 10.32 -23.62 -1.59
C THR A 362 9.50 -22.40 -1.22
N LEU A 363 8.37 -22.23 -1.91
CA LEU A 363 7.44 -21.14 -1.65
C LEU A 363 6.19 -21.61 -0.93
N PHE A 364 5.70 -20.75 -0.06
CA PHE A 364 4.36 -20.75 0.50
C PHE A 364 3.50 -19.74 -0.26
N THR A 365 2.40 -20.19 -0.85
CA THR A 365 1.48 -19.33 -1.60
C THR A 365 0.05 -19.56 -1.13
N VAL A 366 -0.65 -18.47 -0.82
CA VAL A 366 -2.06 -18.47 -0.38
C VAL A 366 -2.89 -17.70 -1.36
N THR A 367 -3.95 -18.34 -1.86
CA THR A 367 -4.85 -17.74 -2.84
C THR A 367 -6.32 -17.98 -2.52
N LEU A 368 -7.19 -17.14 -3.06
CA LEU A 368 -8.63 -17.27 -3.03
C LEU A 368 -9.18 -17.38 -4.46
N ASN A 369 -10.05 -18.36 -4.70
CA ASN A 369 -10.85 -18.38 -5.92
C ASN A 369 -11.98 -17.36 -5.81
N ASN A 370 -12.17 -16.57 -6.84
CA ASN A 370 -13.18 -15.53 -6.88
C ASN A 370 -14.45 -15.98 -7.61
N ASP A 371 -14.92 -17.20 -7.35
CA ASP A 371 -16.10 -17.80 -7.99
C ASP A 371 -17.37 -16.96 -7.83
N SER A 372 -17.49 -16.27 -6.68
CA SER A 372 -18.59 -15.36 -6.38
C SER A 372 -18.37 -13.93 -6.90
N GLY A 373 -17.26 -13.64 -7.55
CA GLY A 373 -16.81 -12.30 -7.90
C GLY A 373 -16.45 -11.42 -6.69
N LYS A 374 -16.17 -12.05 -5.52
CA LYS A 374 -15.83 -11.37 -4.27
C LYS A 374 -14.71 -12.06 -3.52
N TYR A 375 -13.97 -11.28 -2.73
CA TYR A 375 -13.09 -11.78 -1.68
C TYR A 375 -13.07 -10.83 -0.47
N GLU A 376 -12.77 -11.40 0.69
CA GLU A 376 -12.59 -10.67 1.94
C GLU A 376 -11.55 -11.38 2.80
N TYR A 377 -10.45 -10.70 3.10
CA TYR A 377 -9.45 -11.20 4.02
C TYR A 377 -8.76 -10.06 4.78
N MET A 378 -8.11 -10.39 5.88
CA MET A 378 -7.30 -9.48 6.67
C MET A 378 -5.93 -10.10 6.92
N VAL A 379 -4.89 -9.26 6.92
CA VAL A 379 -3.51 -9.62 7.27
C VAL A 379 -3.06 -8.80 8.46
N MET A 380 -2.44 -9.46 9.44
CA MET A 380 -1.88 -8.81 10.63
C MET A 380 -0.68 -9.60 11.17
N PRO A 381 0.19 -9.00 11.99
CA PRO A 381 1.20 -9.74 12.72
C PRO A 381 0.58 -10.82 13.60
N ALA A 382 1.16 -12.02 13.60
CA ALA A 382 0.84 -13.05 14.57
C ALA A 382 1.52 -12.70 15.91
N ASN A 383 0.73 -12.59 16.99
CA ASN A 383 1.25 -12.36 18.34
C ASN A 383 1.52 -13.69 19.02
N ASP A 384 2.72 -13.83 19.62
CA ASP A 384 3.12 -15.04 20.37
C ASP A 384 2.25 -15.31 21.60
N ASN A 385 1.56 -14.29 22.10
CA ASN A 385 0.75 -14.33 23.33
C ASN A 385 -0.64 -14.95 23.18
N ASN A 386 -0.97 -15.62 22.06
CA ASN A 386 -2.31 -16.20 21.79
C ASN A 386 -3.48 -15.24 22.07
N GLN A 387 -3.26 -13.94 22.09
CA GLN A 387 -4.33 -12.97 22.25
C GLN A 387 -5.28 -13.12 21.06
N GLU A 388 -6.45 -13.64 21.34
CA GLU A 388 -7.50 -13.74 20.33
C GLU A 388 -7.93 -12.32 19.95
N VAL A 389 -7.78 -11.99 18.67
CA VAL A 389 -8.38 -10.77 18.14
C VAL A 389 -9.88 -10.95 18.11
N ASP A 390 -10.60 -10.10 18.80
CA ASP A 390 -12.07 -10.10 18.72
C ASP A 390 -12.54 -9.52 17.39
N TYR A 391 -12.62 -10.38 16.37
CA TYR A 391 -13.12 -10.00 15.05
C TYR A 391 -14.57 -9.52 15.05
N SER A 392 -15.31 -9.73 16.15
CA SER A 392 -16.68 -9.23 16.31
C SER A 392 -16.73 -7.69 16.38
N GLN A 393 -15.62 -7.08 16.77
CA GLN A 393 -15.48 -5.61 16.84
C GLN A 393 -15.25 -4.97 15.48
N VAL A 394 -14.97 -5.72 14.43
CA VAL A 394 -14.84 -5.21 13.07
C VAL A 394 -16.10 -5.56 12.27
N LYS A 395 -16.64 -4.56 11.57
CA LYS A 395 -17.77 -4.75 10.66
C LYS A 395 -17.35 -4.39 9.24
N ILE A 396 -17.56 -5.33 8.33
CA ILE A 396 -17.26 -5.17 6.90
C ILE A 396 -18.56 -5.00 6.13
N THR A 397 -18.57 -4.06 5.21
CA THR A 397 -19.55 -3.91 4.14
C THR A 397 -18.81 -3.97 2.81
N ASN A 398 -19.11 -4.96 1.97
CA ASN A 398 -18.46 -5.16 0.68
C ASN A 398 -19.51 -5.31 -0.41
N THR A 399 -19.83 -4.19 -1.06
CA THR A 399 -20.86 -4.10 -2.10
C THR A 399 -20.33 -3.35 -3.33
N PRO A 400 -20.96 -3.48 -4.50
CA PRO A 400 -20.57 -2.72 -5.69
C PRO A 400 -20.65 -1.19 -5.55
N LEU A 401 -21.41 -0.69 -4.56
CA LEU A 401 -21.59 0.75 -4.33
C LEU A 401 -20.58 1.31 -3.35
N VAL A 402 -20.25 0.52 -2.32
CA VAL A 402 -19.42 0.96 -1.21
C VAL A 402 -18.70 -0.23 -0.56
N GLN A 403 -17.45 0.01 -0.17
CA GLN A 403 -16.72 -0.85 0.76
C GLN A 403 -16.46 -0.07 2.04
N LEU A 404 -16.74 -0.70 3.21
CA LEU A 404 -16.52 -0.12 4.53
C LEU A 404 -15.83 -1.13 5.43
N VAL A 405 -14.88 -0.65 6.21
CA VAL A 405 -14.34 -1.34 7.38
C VAL A 405 -14.55 -0.44 8.59
N GLU A 406 -15.37 -0.91 9.53
CA GLU A 406 -15.73 -0.21 10.76
C GLU A 406 -15.05 -0.91 11.92
N ASP A 407 -14.08 -0.26 12.54
CA ASP A 407 -13.40 -0.74 13.73
C ASP A 407 -14.02 -0.10 14.97
N MET A 408 -14.66 -0.94 15.76
CA MET A 408 -15.40 -0.52 16.96
C MET A 408 -14.46 -0.21 18.12
N GLU A 409 -13.31 -0.88 18.19
CA GLU A 409 -12.34 -0.71 19.25
C GLU A 409 -11.58 0.61 19.07
N GLU A 410 -11.10 0.87 17.86
CA GLU A 410 -10.37 2.09 17.50
C GLU A 410 -11.30 3.29 17.23
N GLY A 411 -12.61 3.07 17.10
CA GLY A 411 -13.56 4.13 16.74
C GLY A 411 -13.24 4.76 15.39
N THR A 412 -12.81 3.93 14.42
CA THR A 412 -12.42 4.36 13.08
C THR A 412 -13.29 3.69 12.03
N VAL A 413 -13.72 4.45 11.03
CA VAL A 413 -14.40 3.94 9.84
C VAL A 413 -13.60 4.32 8.62
N CYS A 414 -13.19 3.33 7.84
CA CYS A 414 -12.54 3.50 6.54
C CYS A 414 -13.50 3.10 5.43
N GLY A 415 -13.56 3.87 4.36
CA GLY A 415 -14.49 3.59 3.27
C GLY A 415 -14.04 4.00 1.89
N VAL A 416 -14.60 3.29 0.91
CA VAL A 416 -14.49 3.55 -0.52
C VAL A 416 -15.90 3.68 -1.09
N CYS A 417 -16.24 4.84 -1.59
CA CYS A 417 -17.50 5.11 -2.29
C CYS A 417 -17.27 5.01 -3.80
N TYR A 418 -17.78 3.95 -4.42
CA TYR A 418 -17.72 3.77 -5.87
C TYR A 418 -18.83 4.47 -6.63
N ARG A 419 -20.00 4.68 -5.98
CA ARG A 419 -21.14 5.41 -6.53
C ARG A 419 -21.81 6.27 -5.46
N PRO A 420 -22.31 7.44 -5.81
CA PRO A 420 -23.02 8.31 -4.89
C PRO A 420 -24.13 7.56 -4.13
N GLY A 421 -24.32 7.86 -2.85
CA GLY A 421 -25.34 7.17 -2.07
C GLY A 421 -25.41 7.60 -0.61
N LEU A 422 -26.36 6.98 0.09
CA LEU A 422 -26.54 7.02 1.54
C LEU A 422 -26.20 5.63 2.09
N PHE A 423 -25.21 5.54 2.95
CA PHE A 423 -24.66 4.28 3.45
C PHE A 423 -24.85 4.18 4.97
N PRO A 424 -25.47 3.09 5.46
CA PRO A 424 -25.60 2.86 6.89
C PRO A 424 -24.26 2.43 7.47
N LEU A 425 -23.93 2.94 8.66
CA LEU A 425 -22.84 2.47 9.49
C LEU A 425 -23.41 1.51 10.55
N LYS A 426 -22.84 0.30 10.63
CA LYS A 426 -23.49 -0.80 11.40
C LYS A 426 -23.42 -0.63 12.91
N LYS A 427 -22.30 -0.10 13.43
CA LYS A 427 -22.16 0.24 14.86
C LYS A 427 -20.97 1.20 15.01
N SER A 428 -21.16 2.44 14.98
CA SER A 428 -20.06 3.38 15.13
C SER A 428 -19.99 3.94 16.55
N LEU A 429 -18.85 3.82 17.20
CA LEU A 429 -18.52 4.62 18.40
C LEU A 429 -18.56 6.12 18.09
N LEU A 430 -18.58 6.47 16.80
CA LEU A 430 -18.65 7.83 16.28
C LEU A 430 -20.04 8.47 16.41
N LYS A 431 -21.07 7.74 16.88
CA LYS A 431 -22.48 8.15 16.90
C LYS A 431 -23.05 8.52 15.50
N VAL A 432 -22.31 8.23 14.42
CA VAL A 432 -22.73 8.46 13.03
C VAL A 432 -23.47 7.21 12.55
N ARG A 433 -24.78 7.33 12.27
CA ARG A 433 -25.58 6.20 11.78
C ARG A 433 -25.56 6.06 10.26
N TYR A 434 -25.39 7.16 9.55
CA TYR A 434 -25.38 7.20 8.10
C TYR A 434 -24.34 8.20 7.61
N ILE A 435 -23.70 7.87 6.51
CA ILE A 435 -22.89 8.78 5.71
C ILE A 435 -23.48 8.88 4.31
N SER A 436 -23.60 10.10 3.79
CA SER A 436 -24.03 10.36 2.41
C SER A 436 -22.91 11.01 1.63
N LEU A 437 -22.66 10.52 0.43
CA LEU A 437 -21.64 11.05 -0.48
C LEU A 437 -22.28 11.32 -1.85
N SER A 438 -22.09 12.53 -2.37
CA SER A 438 -22.62 12.93 -3.68
C SER A 438 -21.75 12.51 -4.86
N GLY A 439 -20.59 11.91 -4.60
CA GLY A 439 -19.61 11.52 -5.59
C GLY A 439 -18.75 10.35 -5.13
N GLN A 440 -17.83 9.93 -5.98
CA GLN A 440 -16.83 8.90 -5.68
C GLN A 440 -15.81 9.46 -4.69
N ALA A 441 -15.41 8.68 -3.68
CA ALA A 441 -14.45 9.14 -2.69
C ALA A 441 -13.80 7.98 -1.93
N LEU A 442 -12.58 8.20 -1.47
CA LEU A 442 -12.01 7.49 -0.33
C LEU A 442 -12.26 8.34 0.91
N PHE A 443 -12.57 7.71 2.05
CA PHE A 443 -12.80 8.45 3.28
C PHE A 443 -12.38 7.67 4.53
N ILE A 444 -12.00 8.41 5.56
CA ILE A 444 -11.71 7.91 6.90
C ILE A 444 -12.43 8.81 7.90
N LEU A 445 -13.19 8.21 8.82
CA LEU A 445 -13.80 8.89 9.95
C LEU A 445 -13.11 8.43 11.23
N GLN A 446 -12.68 9.37 12.07
CA GLN A 446 -12.00 9.07 13.32
C GLN A 446 -12.50 9.99 14.43
N LYS A 447 -12.62 9.44 15.63
CA LYS A 447 -12.97 10.24 16.81
C LYS A 447 -11.75 11.05 17.26
N GLU A 448 -11.91 12.34 17.45
CA GLU A 448 -10.90 13.19 18.07
C GLU A 448 -10.97 13.14 19.60
N LYS A 449 -9.85 13.44 20.25
CA LYS A 449 -9.75 13.43 21.73
C LYS A 449 -10.69 14.43 22.40
N ASP A 450 -10.99 15.54 21.72
CA ASP A 450 -11.90 16.60 22.20
C ASP A 450 -13.38 16.31 21.93
N GLY A 451 -13.70 15.11 21.44
CA GLY A 451 -15.06 14.66 21.07
C GLY A 451 -15.49 15.06 19.67
N GLY A 452 -14.65 15.74 18.91
CA GLY A 452 -14.86 16.02 17.48
C GLY A 452 -14.78 14.76 16.62
N LEU A 453 -15.17 14.91 15.37
CA LEU A 453 -15.03 13.89 14.32
C LEU A 453 -14.07 14.44 13.26
N LYS A 454 -12.91 13.80 13.13
CA LYS A 454 -11.98 14.04 12.03
C LYS A 454 -12.40 13.20 10.83
N ILE A 455 -12.53 13.86 9.69
CA ILE A 455 -12.88 13.26 8.42
C ILE A 455 -11.73 13.52 7.46
N SER A 456 -11.17 12.47 6.89
CA SER A 456 -10.21 12.60 5.80
C SER A 456 -10.85 12.09 4.53
N LEU A 457 -10.71 12.83 3.42
CA LEU A 457 -11.26 12.48 2.12
C LEU A 457 -10.21 12.63 1.02
N SER A 458 -10.34 11.84 -0.04
CA SER A 458 -9.65 12.10 -1.31
C SER A 458 -10.54 11.72 -2.49
N ASP A 459 -10.29 12.36 -3.63
CA ASP A 459 -10.92 12.02 -4.91
C ASP A 459 -10.06 11.00 -5.67
N PRO A 460 -10.44 9.72 -5.74
CA PRO A 460 -9.68 8.70 -6.47
C PRO A 460 -9.72 8.91 -7.98
N THR A 461 -10.63 9.76 -8.49
CA THR A 461 -10.75 10.03 -9.93
C THR A 461 -9.93 11.22 -10.38
N ARG A 462 -9.45 12.06 -9.44
CA ARG A 462 -8.70 13.30 -9.70
C ARG A 462 -9.45 14.30 -10.61
N ARG A 463 -10.80 14.24 -10.66
CA ARG A 463 -11.65 15.03 -11.58
C ARG A 463 -12.68 15.89 -10.88
N GLN A 464 -13.00 15.58 -9.62
CA GLN A 464 -14.03 16.27 -8.88
C GLN A 464 -13.50 17.57 -8.27
N LYS A 465 -14.25 18.67 -8.41
CA LYS A 465 -13.90 19.95 -7.76
C LYS A 465 -14.28 19.96 -6.28
N SER A 466 -15.38 19.28 -5.93
CA SER A 466 -15.88 19.18 -4.57
C SER A 466 -16.80 17.99 -4.42
N ILE A 467 -17.09 17.63 -3.17
CA ILE A 467 -18.06 16.60 -2.80
C ILE A 467 -18.98 17.13 -1.71
N SER A 468 -20.28 16.77 -1.78
CA SER A 468 -21.19 16.95 -0.65
C SER A 468 -21.12 15.72 0.24
N LEU A 469 -20.66 15.91 1.48
CA LEU A 469 -20.65 14.91 2.54
C LEU A 469 -21.83 15.19 3.48
N GLY A 470 -22.70 14.21 3.68
CA GLY A 470 -23.79 14.26 4.66
C GLY A 470 -23.51 13.32 5.83
N LEU A 471 -23.67 13.80 7.05
CA LEU A 471 -23.59 13.00 8.28
C LEU A 471 -24.93 13.03 9.01
N TYR A 472 -25.37 11.87 9.50
CA TYR A 472 -26.56 11.79 10.35
C TYR A 472 -26.34 12.53 11.66
N GLY A 473 -27.29 13.41 12.02
CA GLY A 473 -27.24 14.25 13.22
C GLY A 473 -26.98 15.73 12.92
N LYS A 474 -26.91 16.52 13.98
CA LYS A 474 -26.68 17.95 13.90
C LYS A 474 -25.25 18.30 14.28
N TYR A 475 -24.51 18.85 13.32
CA TYR A 475 -23.10 19.26 13.49
C TYR A 475 -22.96 20.78 13.29
N GLU A 476 -21.85 21.32 13.83
CA GLU A 476 -21.46 22.70 13.59
C GLU A 476 -21.01 22.90 12.15
N SER A 477 -21.06 24.13 11.68
CA SER A 477 -20.48 24.58 10.39
C SER A 477 -21.07 23.96 9.13
N GLY A 478 -22.03 23.06 9.25
CA GLY A 478 -22.72 22.42 8.11
C GLY A 478 -24.15 22.92 7.92
N ARG A 479 -24.72 22.68 6.74
CA ARG A 479 -26.14 22.92 6.42
C ARG A 479 -26.99 21.76 6.94
N TYR A 480 -27.73 21.99 8.03
CA TYR A 480 -28.61 20.97 8.62
C TYR A 480 -29.95 20.86 7.87
N ASP A 481 -30.25 19.65 7.42
CA ASP A 481 -31.56 19.27 6.87
C ASP A 481 -32.39 18.58 7.96
N ARG A 482 -33.41 19.30 8.45
CA ARG A 482 -34.26 18.82 9.54
C ARG A 482 -35.12 17.60 9.16
N LYS A 483 -35.54 17.49 7.88
CA LYS A 483 -36.38 16.37 7.42
C LYS A 483 -35.62 15.05 7.40
N ARG A 484 -34.36 15.11 7.03
CA ARG A 484 -33.48 13.95 6.94
C ARG A 484 -32.70 13.70 8.23
N ASN A 485 -32.72 14.64 9.16
CA ASN A 485 -31.83 14.68 10.33
C ASN A 485 -30.35 14.50 9.93
N MET A 486 -29.91 15.24 8.94
CA MET A 486 -28.53 15.17 8.40
C MET A 486 -27.93 16.57 8.27
N THR A 487 -26.62 16.66 8.53
CA THR A 487 -25.83 17.85 8.26
C THR A 487 -24.96 17.62 7.04
N PHE A 488 -25.02 18.53 6.07
CA PHE A 488 -24.27 18.47 4.83
C PHE A 488 -23.14 19.48 4.81
N PHE A 489 -21.97 19.01 4.36
CA PHE A 489 -20.74 19.79 4.19
C PHE A 489 -20.35 19.75 2.71
N ASN A 490 -20.02 20.89 2.14
CA ASN A 490 -19.40 20.93 0.81
C ASN A 490 -17.89 21.03 0.98
N ILE A 491 -17.17 19.97 0.57
CA ILE A 491 -15.74 19.85 0.74
C ILE A 491 -15.08 19.97 -0.62
N ALA A 492 -14.22 21.00 -0.78
CA ALA A 492 -13.43 21.19 -1.98
C ALA A 492 -12.29 20.19 -2.05
N PHE A 493 -12.06 19.61 -3.21
CA PHE A 493 -10.88 18.80 -3.48
C PHE A 493 -9.75 19.64 -4.10
N PRO A 494 -8.51 19.36 -3.77
CA PRO A 494 -7.34 19.94 -4.43
C PRO A 494 -7.37 19.68 -5.94
N GLN A 495 -6.93 20.66 -6.71
CA GLN A 495 -6.94 20.62 -8.16
C GLN A 495 -5.52 20.71 -8.73
N GLY A 496 -5.34 20.39 -10.02
CA GLY A 496 -4.06 20.45 -10.69
C GLY A 496 -3.05 19.47 -10.08
N ASP A 497 -1.92 19.98 -9.68
CA ASP A 497 -0.78 19.18 -9.16
C ASP A 497 -1.06 18.47 -7.85
N GLU A 498 -2.02 18.94 -7.09
CA GLU A 498 -2.45 18.33 -5.81
C GLU A 498 -3.70 17.45 -5.95
N SER A 499 -4.20 17.18 -7.17
CA SER A 499 -5.34 16.29 -7.38
C SER A 499 -5.09 14.90 -6.80
N GLY A 500 -6.05 14.39 -6.01
CA GLY A 500 -5.93 13.11 -5.28
C GLY A 500 -5.33 13.23 -3.87
N LYS A 501 -4.83 14.39 -3.47
CA LYS A 501 -4.32 14.65 -2.12
C LYS A 501 -5.42 14.53 -1.07
N SER A 502 -5.07 14.03 0.11
CA SER A 502 -5.96 13.90 1.26
C SER A 502 -6.38 15.26 1.83
N VAL A 503 -7.68 15.44 2.08
CA VAL A 503 -8.25 16.65 2.67
C VAL A 503 -8.80 16.31 4.06
N PRO A 504 -8.22 16.84 5.15
CA PRO A 504 -8.78 16.70 6.49
C PRO A 504 -9.85 17.75 6.77
N VAL A 505 -10.92 17.34 7.44
CA VAL A 505 -11.99 18.20 7.95
C VAL A 505 -12.32 17.77 9.37
N VAL A 506 -12.50 18.70 10.28
CA VAL A 506 -12.94 18.41 11.66
C VAL A 506 -14.33 19.02 11.86
N VAL A 507 -15.26 18.20 12.33
CA VAL A 507 -16.63 18.62 12.64
C VAL A 507 -16.97 18.28 14.09
N ARG A 508 -17.81 19.12 14.74
CA ARG A 508 -18.26 18.91 16.11
C ARG A 508 -19.76 18.68 16.14
N TYR A 509 -20.19 17.74 16.94
CA TYR A 509 -21.61 17.47 17.19
C TYR A 509 -22.20 18.62 18.03
N ARG A 510 -23.39 19.08 17.68
CA ARG A 510 -24.17 20.06 18.44
C ARG A 510 -25.08 19.41 19.45
#